data_abcf03824b37ce3d5ccb92b21924d1d6
#
_entry.id   abcf03824b37ce3d5ccb92b21924d1d6
#
_cell.length_a   1.000
_cell.length_b   1.000
_cell.length_c   1.000
_cell.angle_alpha   90.00
_cell.angle_beta   90.00
_cell.angle_gamma   90.00
#
_symmetry.space_group_name_H-M   'P 1'
#
loop_
_entity.id
_entity.type
_entity.pdbx_description
1 polymer ?
#
loop_
_entity_poly.entity_id
_entity_poly.type
_entity_poly.pdbx_seq_one_letter_code
_entity_poly.pdbx_strand_id
1 'polypeptide(L)'
;ILIKPGYVGGETNILGNVSSQFISSILISAPLSENGVDLFVLPEFKSRPYVNMTCDIMAKFGVKIENEFFVRHDDCDRESKNCRIDEFKISKQEYKSCDYVVEGDYSSASYLLAAVAIYGGNAKILNLFKNSKQGDKLILNILKKMGAKIEIFDDYVEISSEGNLKGIDVDLSNAPDLLITVAILAALADGTTN
;
A
#
# COMPACT_ATOMS: atom_id res chain seq x y z
N ILE A 1 -9.04 30.08 1.39
CA ILE A 1 -8.12 29.39 0.45
C ILE A 1 -8.40 29.96 -0.93
N LEU A 2 -7.37 30.48 -1.61
CA LEU A 2 -7.47 30.96 -2.99
C LEU A 2 -6.90 29.86 -3.91
N ILE A 3 -7.76 29.28 -4.74
CA ILE A 3 -7.36 28.31 -5.76
C ILE A 3 -7.34 29.03 -7.11
N LYS A 4 -6.19 29.04 -7.77
CA LYS A 4 -6.07 29.54 -9.14
C LYS A 4 -6.14 28.36 -10.12
N PRO A 5 -6.88 28.49 -11.22
CA PRO A 5 -6.89 27.45 -12.25
C PRO A 5 -5.53 27.39 -12.97
N GLY A 6 -5.24 26.23 -13.54
CA GLY A 6 -4.03 25.97 -14.32
C GLY A 6 -3.10 24.99 -13.61
N TYR A 7 -2.96 23.81 -14.20
CA TYR A 7 -2.02 22.79 -13.77
C TYR A 7 -0.95 22.62 -14.86
N VAL A 8 0.15 23.33 -14.68
CA VAL A 8 1.20 23.39 -15.70
C VAL A 8 2.09 22.13 -15.67
N GLY A 9 2.29 21.56 -14.50
CA GLY A 9 3.25 20.47 -14.30
C GLY A 9 4.66 20.99 -14.10
N GLY A 10 5.67 20.13 -14.37
CA GLY A 10 7.10 20.40 -14.19
C GLY A 10 7.69 19.60 -13.05
N GLU A 11 8.89 19.98 -12.62
CA GLU A 11 9.63 19.29 -11.55
C GLU A 11 9.15 19.73 -10.18
N THR A 12 8.99 18.74 -9.27
CA THR A 12 8.63 19.00 -7.87
C THR A 12 9.10 17.89 -6.95
N ASN A 13 9.15 18.16 -5.65
CA ASN A 13 9.49 17.15 -4.65
C ASN A 13 8.44 17.10 -3.54
N ILE A 14 8.34 15.95 -2.88
CA ILE A 14 7.44 15.70 -1.77
C ILE A 14 8.12 14.83 -0.71
N LEU A 15 7.80 15.06 0.55
CA LEU A 15 8.25 14.20 1.64
C LEU A 15 7.53 12.85 1.58
N GLY A 16 8.27 11.75 1.56
CA GLY A 16 7.73 10.39 1.48
C GLY A 16 7.05 9.91 2.76
N ASN A 17 7.26 10.59 3.89
CA ASN A 17 6.75 10.20 5.21
C ASN A 17 5.40 10.83 5.60
N VAL A 18 4.81 11.70 4.74
CA VAL A 18 3.56 12.37 5.07
C VAL A 18 2.36 11.49 4.75
N SER A 19 2.09 11.24 3.48
CA SER A 19 1.00 10.35 3.04
C SER A 19 1.18 9.95 1.58
N SER A 20 1.00 8.66 1.30
CA SER A 20 0.94 8.14 -0.07
C SER A 20 -0.20 8.73 -0.89
N GLN A 21 -1.27 9.22 -0.25
CA GLN A 21 -2.43 9.82 -0.92
C GLN A 21 -2.04 11.11 -1.67
N PHE A 22 -1.15 11.94 -1.09
CA PHE A 22 -0.67 13.14 -1.77
C PHE A 22 0.18 12.79 -2.99
N ILE A 23 1.04 11.80 -2.87
CA ILE A 23 1.84 11.29 -3.98
C ILE A 23 0.90 10.77 -5.09
N SER A 24 -0.05 9.90 -4.75
CA SER A 24 -1.02 9.33 -5.68
C SER A 24 -1.85 10.41 -6.37
N SER A 25 -2.25 11.48 -5.66
CA SER A 25 -3.04 12.57 -6.26
C SER A 25 -2.25 13.34 -7.33
N ILE A 26 -0.95 13.57 -7.09
CA ILE A 26 -0.06 14.19 -8.09
C ILE A 26 0.11 13.26 -9.29
N LEU A 27 0.40 11.97 -9.06
CA LEU A 27 0.60 11.00 -10.14
C LEU A 27 -0.63 10.88 -11.04
N ILE A 28 -1.84 10.74 -10.45
CA ILE A 28 -3.10 10.60 -11.20
C ILE A 28 -3.39 11.84 -12.05
N SER A 29 -3.07 13.03 -11.57
CA SER A 29 -3.31 14.28 -12.31
C SER A 29 -2.19 14.64 -13.30
N ALA A 30 -0.99 14.10 -13.11
CA ALA A 30 0.20 14.42 -13.91
C ALA A 30 0.00 14.29 -15.43
N PRO A 31 -0.64 13.22 -15.98
CA PRO A 31 -0.85 13.09 -17.41
C PRO A 31 -1.66 14.23 -18.02
N LEU A 32 -2.51 14.89 -17.22
CA LEU A 32 -3.39 15.99 -17.67
C LEU A 32 -2.73 17.36 -17.60
N SER A 33 -1.52 17.45 -17.04
CA SER A 33 -0.76 18.69 -16.99
C SER A 33 -0.22 19.07 -18.37
N GLU A 34 0.16 20.35 -18.56
CA GLU A 34 0.69 20.82 -19.84
C GLU A 34 2.06 20.23 -20.17
N ASN A 35 2.94 20.14 -19.19
CA ASN A 35 4.35 19.74 -19.36
C ASN A 35 4.69 18.35 -18.78
N GLY A 36 3.70 17.59 -18.27
CA GLY A 36 3.99 16.41 -17.47
C GLY A 36 4.50 16.78 -16.07
N VAL A 37 4.92 15.77 -15.31
CA VAL A 37 5.45 15.95 -13.95
C VAL A 37 6.65 15.05 -13.74
N ASP A 38 7.73 15.62 -13.19
CA ASP A 38 8.86 14.91 -12.62
C ASP A 38 8.77 15.05 -11.10
N LEU A 39 8.31 13.97 -10.45
CA LEU A 39 8.06 13.95 -9.00
C LEU A 39 9.17 13.19 -8.28
N PHE A 40 9.87 13.88 -7.37
CA PHE A 40 10.86 13.29 -6.47
C PHE A 40 10.25 13.04 -5.10
N VAL A 41 10.18 11.77 -4.70
CA VAL A 41 9.74 11.38 -3.35
C VAL A 41 10.96 11.23 -2.47
N LEU A 42 11.09 12.14 -1.50
CA LEU A 42 12.23 12.22 -0.59
C LEU A 42 12.22 11.05 0.42
N PRO A 43 13.36 10.78 1.10
CA PRO A 43 13.54 9.63 1.98
C PRO A 43 12.45 9.42 3.03
N GLU A 44 12.43 8.20 3.59
CA GLU A 44 11.39 7.65 4.47
C GLU A 44 10.04 7.43 3.76
N PHE A 45 10.09 6.99 2.50
CA PHE A 45 8.89 6.71 1.73
C PHE A 45 8.06 5.57 2.37
N LYS A 46 7.09 5.97 3.20
CA LYS A 46 6.12 5.08 3.86
C LYS A 46 4.94 4.77 2.92
N SER A 47 4.24 3.67 3.22
CA SER A 47 3.05 3.27 2.44
C SER A 47 3.29 3.18 0.92
N ARG A 48 4.51 2.87 0.51
CA ARG A 48 4.91 2.67 -0.89
C ARG A 48 3.98 1.72 -1.67
N PRO A 49 3.46 0.62 -1.11
CA PRO A 49 2.54 -0.28 -1.82
C PRO A 49 1.34 0.42 -2.43
N TYR A 50 0.79 1.44 -1.78
CA TYR A 50 -0.37 2.20 -2.29
C TYR A 50 -0.02 3.07 -3.49
N VAL A 51 1.19 3.64 -3.53
CA VAL A 51 1.68 4.38 -4.70
C VAL A 51 1.95 3.42 -5.86
N ASN A 52 2.53 2.26 -5.59
CA ASN A 52 2.73 1.22 -6.60
C ASN A 52 1.39 0.75 -7.18
N MET A 53 0.36 0.56 -6.34
CA MET A 53 -0.99 0.24 -6.78
C MET A 53 -1.57 1.34 -7.68
N THR A 54 -1.37 2.60 -7.33
CA THR A 54 -1.77 3.75 -8.17
C THR A 54 -1.11 3.66 -9.54
N CYS A 55 0.21 3.44 -9.60
CA CYS A 55 0.95 3.31 -10.86
C CYS A 55 0.44 2.13 -11.70
N ASP A 56 0.19 0.97 -11.06
CA ASP A 56 -0.31 -0.23 -11.75
C ASP A 56 -1.71 0.03 -12.36
N ILE A 57 -2.58 0.73 -11.63
CA ILE A 57 -3.91 1.10 -12.14
C ILE A 57 -3.79 2.11 -13.29
N MET A 58 -2.98 3.15 -13.15
CA MET A 58 -2.74 4.12 -14.22
C MET A 58 -2.22 3.45 -15.49
N ALA A 59 -1.32 2.47 -15.35
CA ALA A 59 -0.81 1.67 -16.47
C ALA A 59 -1.92 0.87 -17.18
N LYS A 60 -2.90 0.33 -16.44
CA LYS A 60 -4.08 -0.33 -17.03
C LYS A 60 -4.92 0.62 -17.88
N PHE A 61 -5.00 1.88 -17.46
CA PHE A 61 -5.66 2.95 -18.19
C PHE A 61 -4.75 3.63 -19.24
N GLY A 62 -3.64 2.98 -19.61
CA GLY A 62 -2.80 3.36 -20.75
C GLY A 62 -1.75 4.43 -20.47
N VAL A 63 -1.60 4.88 -19.22
CA VAL A 63 -0.57 5.86 -18.82
C VAL A 63 0.76 5.16 -18.59
N LYS A 64 1.83 5.68 -19.18
CA LYS A 64 3.20 5.23 -18.95
C LYS A 64 3.84 6.09 -17.88
N ILE A 65 4.42 5.43 -16.89
CA ILE A 65 5.16 6.05 -15.78
C ILE A 65 6.56 5.45 -15.79
N GLU A 66 7.57 6.31 -15.88
CA GLU A 66 8.95 5.92 -15.65
C GLU A 66 9.22 6.10 -14.15
N ASN A 67 9.66 5.02 -13.51
CA ASN A 67 9.99 5.04 -12.09
C ASN A 67 11.43 4.57 -11.92
N GLU A 68 12.27 5.46 -11.44
CA GLU A 68 13.66 5.19 -11.10
C GLU A 68 13.90 5.53 -9.63
N PHE A 69 15.03 5.09 -9.11
CA PHE A 69 15.47 5.52 -7.79
C PHE A 69 16.99 5.75 -7.80
N PHE A 70 17.40 6.68 -6.99
CA PHE A 70 18.83 6.95 -6.76
C PHE A 70 19.08 7.20 -5.27
N VAL A 71 20.33 6.99 -4.86
CA VAL A 71 20.76 7.23 -3.50
C VAL A 71 21.65 8.48 -3.50
N ARG A 72 21.21 9.54 -2.80
CA ARG A 72 22.04 10.71 -2.55
C ARG A 72 22.86 10.49 -1.28
N HIS A 73 24.18 10.57 -1.43
CA HIS A 73 25.11 10.44 -0.30
C HIS A 73 25.37 11.76 0.44
N ASP A 74 25.08 12.89 -0.21
CA ASP A 74 25.46 14.22 0.28
C ASP A 74 24.49 14.83 1.29
N ASP A 75 23.21 14.38 1.30
CA ASP A 75 22.14 14.91 2.14
C ASP A 75 21.73 13.99 3.31
N CYS A 76 22.50 12.93 3.55
CA CYS A 76 22.17 11.96 4.57
C CYS A 76 22.98 12.22 5.84
N ASP A 77 22.31 12.42 6.94
CA ASP A 77 22.94 12.28 8.26
C ASP A 77 23.57 10.89 8.36
N ARG A 78 24.79 10.82 8.87
CA ARG A 78 25.60 9.57 8.95
C ARG A 78 24.89 8.42 9.67
N GLU A 79 23.76 8.67 10.31
CA GLU A 79 22.94 7.70 11.04
C GLU A 79 21.69 7.23 10.24
N SER A 80 21.26 7.94 9.19
CA SER A 80 20.08 7.55 8.41
C SER A 80 20.48 6.57 7.30
N LYS A 81 20.08 5.32 7.46
CA LYS A 81 20.32 4.23 6.48
C LYS A 81 19.50 4.33 5.19
N ASN A 82 18.71 5.39 4.98
CA ASN A 82 17.70 5.40 3.93
C ASN A 82 17.69 6.71 3.14
N CYS A 83 18.74 6.90 2.32
CA CYS A 83 18.91 8.06 1.45
C CYS A 83 18.34 7.85 0.03
N ARG A 84 17.38 6.93 -0.10
CA ARG A 84 16.74 6.61 -1.37
C ARG A 84 15.72 7.68 -1.73
N ILE A 85 15.89 8.28 -2.89
CA ILE A 85 14.91 9.14 -3.54
C ILE A 85 14.29 8.34 -4.69
N ASP A 86 12.97 8.32 -4.75
CA ASP A 86 12.23 7.74 -5.87
C ASP A 86 11.78 8.84 -6.81
N GLU A 87 12.03 8.66 -8.09
CA GLU A 87 11.64 9.57 -9.15
C GLU A 87 10.53 8.95 -9.99
N PHE A 88 9.46 9.70 -10.21
CA PHE A 88 8.36 9.32 -11.09
C PHE A 88 8.26 10.36 -12.20
N LYS A 89 8.54 9.95 -13.44
CA LYS A 89 8.40 10.78 -14.63
C LYS A 89 7.13 10.41 -15.38
N ILE A 90 6.27 11.39 -15.54
CA ILE A 90 5.00 11.24 -16.24
C ILE A 90 4.87 12.36 -17.26
N SER A 91 5.01 12.03 -18.54
CA SER A 91 4.76 12.96 -19.63
C SER A 91 3.26 13.22 -19.79
N LYS A 92 2.91 14.31 -20.48
CA LYS A 92 1.52 14.58 -20.89
C LYS A 92 1.00 13.42 -21.71
N GLN A 93 -0.11 12.84 -21.29
CA GLN A 93 -0.76 11.67 -21.89
C GLN A 93 -2.27 11.74 -21.71
N GLU A 94 -2.99 10.89 -22.41
CA GLU A 94 -4.42 10.72 -22.23
C GLU A 94 -4.71 9.36 -21.62
N TYR A 95 -5.64 9.32 -20.67
CA TYR A 95 -6.18 8.07 -20.15
C TYR A 95 -7.03 7.38 -21.20
N LYS A 96 -6.89 6.05 -21.28
CA LYS A 96 -7.68 5.19 -22.18
C LYS A 96 -8.67 4.39 -21.36
N SER A 97 -9.92 4.38 -21.77
CA SER A 97 -10.92 3.51 -21.17
C SER A 97 -10.55 2.04 -21.32
N CYS A 98 -10.81 1.25 -20.28
CA CYS A 98 -10.68 -0.20 -20.31
C CYS A 98 -11.70 -0.83 -19.35
N ASP A 99 -12.01 -2.10 -19.57
CA ASP A 99 -12.72 -2.90 -18.59
C ASP A 99 -11.78 -3.21 -17.43
N TYR A 100 -12.18 -2.87 -16.22
CA TYR A 100 -11.38 -3.07 -15.03
C TYR A 100 -12.20 -3.71 -13.91
N VAL A 101 -11.70 -4.81 -13.37
CA VAL A 101 -12.30 -5.46 -12.19
C VAL A 101 -11.65 -4.90 -10.94
N VAL A 102 -12.45 -4.20 -10.14
CA VAL A 102 -11.98 -3.67 -8.84
C VAL A 102 -11.88 -4.83 -7.86
N GLU A 103 -10.71 -5.04 -7.31
CA GLU A 103 -10.47 -6.06 -6.29
C GLU A 103 -11.09 -5.66 -4.94
N GLY A 104 -11.34 -6.66 -4.08
CA GLY A 104 -11.78 -6.44 -2.72
C GLY A 104 -10.71 -5.75 -1.89
N ASP A 105 -11.16 -4.96 -0.91
CA ASP A 105 -10.30 -4.21 0.00
C ASP A 105 -9.77 -5.11 1.12
N TYR A 106 -8.45 -5.28 1.19
CA TYR A 106 -7.80 -6.06 2.24
C TYR A 106 -7.90 -5.42 3.62
N SER A 107 -8.03 -4.07 3.72
CA SER A 107 -8.26 -3.40 5.00
C SER A 107 -9.60 -3.82 5.58
N SER A 108 -10.69 -3.75 4.79
CA SER A 108 -12.03 -4.21 5.19
C SER A 108 -12.07 -5.72 5.44
N ALA A 109 -11.41 -6.51 4.60
CA ALA A 109 -11.33 -7.96 4.77
C ALA A 109 -10.60 -8.35 6.07
N SER A 110 -9.66 -7.52 6.54
CA SER A 110 -8.90 -7.76 7.76
C SER A 110 -9.78 -7.98 8.98
N TYR A 111 -10.93 -7.26 9.07
CA TYR A 111 -11.87 -7.40 10.18
C TYR A 111 -12.55 -8.77 10.21
N LEU A 112 -12.95 -9.27 9.03
CA LEU A 112 -13.58 -10.60 8.92
C LEU A 112 -12.56 -11.72 9.19
N LEU A 113 -11.34 -11.56 8.65
CA LEU A 113 -10.25 -12.49 8.88
C LEU A 113 -9.87 -12.54 10.38
N ALA A 114 -9.77 -11.38 11.03
CA ALA A 114 -9.51 -11.27 12.46
C ALA A 114 -10.61 -11.93 13.31
N ALA A 115 -11.88 -11.73 12.96
CA ALA A 115 -12.98 -12.37 13.67
C ALA A 115 -12.87 -13.89 13.64
N VAL A 116 -12.58 -14.52 12.49
CA VAL A 116 -12.35 -15.97 12.39
C VAL A 116 -11.13 -16.38 13.19
N ALA A 117 -10.05 -15.60 13.13
CA ALA A 117 -8.81 -15.91 13.86
C ALA A 117 -9.02 -15.93 15.37
N ILE A 118 -9.85 -15.02 15.91
CA ILE A 118 -10.14 -14.87 17.35
C ILE A 118 -11.13 -15.94 17.83
N TYR A 119 -12.26 -16.09 17.15
CA TYR A 119 -13.34 -16.96 17.62
C TYR A 119 -13.22 -18.41 17.16
N GLY A 120 -12.30 -18.69 16.27
CA GLY A 120 -12.19 -19.99 15.62
C GLY A 120 -13.22 -20.18 14.50
N GLY A 121 -13.11 -21.31 13.80
CA GLY A 121 -13.96 -21.64 12.67
C GLY A 121 -13.26 -21.43 11.32
N ASN A 122 -14.05 -21.24 10.27
CA ASN A 122 -13.54 -21.06 8.91
C ASN A 122 -14.36 -20.05 8.14
N ALA A 123 -13.72 -19.39 7.17
CA ALA A 123 -14.39 -18.52 6.22
C ALA A 123 -13.67 -18.52 4.87
N LYS A 124 -14.44 -18.24 3.81
CA LYS A 124 -13.96 -17.94 2.47
C LYS A 124 -14.31 -16.52 2.12
N ILE A 125 -13.32 -15.71 1.80
CA ILE A 125 -13.49 -14.30 1.44
C ILE A 125 -13.16 -14.15 -0.04
N LEU A 126 -14.18 -13.77 -0.81
CA LEU A 126 -14.08 -13.64 -2.25
C LEU A 126 -13.50 -12.29 -2.66
N ASN A 127 -13.09 -12.20 -3.93
CA ASN A 127 -12.57 -10.98 -4.57
C ASN A 127 -11.27 -10.44 -3.94
N LEU A 128 -10.52 -11.30 -3.23
CA LEU A 128 -9.20 -11.00 -2.71
C LEU A 128 -8.14 -11.64 -3.60
N PHE A 129 -7.56 -10.85 -4.49
CA PHE A 129 -6.64 -11.40 -5.50
C PHE A 129 -5.26 -11.75 -4.93
N LYS A 130 -4.76 -12.92 -5.34
CA LYS A 130 -3.41 -13.41 -4.99
C LYS A 130 -2.30 -12.41 -5.36
N ASN A 131 -2.45 -11.71 -6.48
CA ASN A 131 -1.46 -10.77 -7.00
C ASN A 131 -1.74 -9.30 -6.62
N SER A 132 -2.67 -9.07 -5.66
CA SER A 132 -2.96 -7.73 -5.15
C SER A 132 -1.70 -7.03 -4.64
N LYS A 133 -1.60 -5.74 -4.95
CA LYS A 133 -0.53 -4.83 -4.51
C LYS A 133 -0.89 -4.06 -3.24
N GLN A 134 -2.09 -4.26 -2.68
CA GLN A 134 -2.49 -3.61 -1.44
C GLN A 134 -1.53 -3.96 -0.30
N GLY A 135 -1.07 -2.93 0.43
CA GLY A 135 -0.17 -3.12 1.57
C GLY A 135 -0.81 -3.98 2.66
N ASP A 136 -2.11 -3.80 2.87
CA ASP A 136 -2.89 -4.49 3.90
C ASP A 136 -3.10 -6.00 3.64
N LYS A 137 -2.71 -6.49 2.47
CA LYS A 137 -2.55 -7.94 2.26
C LYS A 137 -1.58 -8.59 3.26
N LEU A 138 -0.74 -7.77 3.91
CA LEU A 138 0.14 -8.18 5.01
C LEU A 138 -0.62 -8.92 6.12
N ILE A 139 -1.92 -8.62 6.33
CA ILE A 139 -2.76 -9.29 7.34
C ILE A 139 -2.73 -10.82 7.20
N LEU A 140 -2.65 -11.35 5.97
CA LEU A 140 -2.59 -12.79 5.75
C LEU A 140 -1.34 -13.43 6.36
N ASN A 141 -0.20 -12.73 6.27
CA ASN A 141 1.05 -13.20 6.86
C ASN A 141 1.04 -13.05 8.39
N ILE A 142 0.46 -11.96 8.89
CA ILE A 142 0.28 -11.70 10.33
C ILE A 142 -0.52 -12.85 10.94
N LEU A 143 -1.68 -13.13 10.40
CA LEU A 143 -2.57 -14.19 10.90
C LEU A 143 -1.92 -15.59 10.84
N LYS A 144 -1.17 -15.89 9.76
CA LYS A 144 -0.38 -17.13 9.68
C LYS A 144 0.64 -17.24 10.82
N LYS A 145 1.39 -16.16 11.08
CA LYS A 145 2.37 -16.13 12.17
C LYS A 145 1.71 -16.25 13.54
N MET A 146 0.52 -15.70 13.71
CA MET A 146 -0.26 -15.79 14.95
C MET A 146 -0.91 -17.18 15.14
N GLY A 147 -0.89 -18.07 14.13
CA GLY A 147 -1.34 -19.47 14.26
C GLY A 147 -2.58 -19.82 13.44
N ALA A 148 -3.18 -18.89 12.70
CA ALA A 148 -4.26 -19.22 11.80
C ALA A 148 -3.75 -19.92 10.52
N LYS A 149 -4.55 -20.82 9.97
CA LYS A 149 -4.30 -21.44 8.67
C LYS A 149 -4.91 -20.59 7.58
N ILE A 150 -4.10 -20.13 6.62
CA ILE A 150 -4.50 -19.28 5.49
C ILE A 150 -4.11 -19.96 4.18
N GLU A 151 -5.07 -20.11 3.29
CA GLU A 151 -4.87 -20.56 1.92
C GLU A 151 -5.25 -19.44 0.95
N ILE A 152 -4.38 -19.16 -0.03
CA ILE A 152 -4.53 -18.04 -0.97
C ILE A 152 -4.70 -18.63 -2.37
N PHE A 153 -5.84 -18.32 -2.97
CA PHE A 153 -6.21 -18.69 -4.33
C PHE A 153 -6.16 -17.46 -5.26
N ASP A 154 -6.46 -17.64 -6.51
CA ASP A 154 -6.27 -16.56 -7.50
C ASP A 154 -7.15 -15.32 -7.20
N ASP A 155 -8.41 -15.53 -6.76
CA ASP A 155 -9.41 -14.48 -6.53
C ASP A 155 -10.12 -14.57 -5.17
N TYR A 156 -9.66 -15.43 -4.26
CA TYR A 156 -10.19 -15.55 -2.91
C TYR A 156 -9.15 -16.04 -1.90
N VAL A 157 -9.48 -15.87 -0.63
CA VAL A 157 -8.70 -16.35 0.50
C VAL A 157 -9.58 -17.20 1.39
N GLU A 158 -9.05 -18.33 1.85
CA GLU A 158 -9.65 -19.16 2.90
C GLU A 158 -8.85 -19.06 4.19
N ILE A 159 -9.56 -18.92 5.29
CA ILE A 159 -9.01 -18.90 6.64
C ILE A 159 -9.67 -19.97 7.48
N SER A 160 -8.90 -20.65 8.31
CA SER A 160 -9.38 -21.44 9.43
C SER A 160 -8.52 -21.22 10.67
N SER A 161 -9.14 -21.25 11.84
CA SER A 161 -8.48 -21.04 13.13
C SER A 161 -9.17 -21.84 14.22
N GLU A 162 -8.40 -22.18 15.26
CA GLU A 162 -8.92 -22.77 16.52
C GLU A 162 -9.12 -21.70 17.60
N GLY A 163 -8.87 -20.41 17.29
CA GLY A 163 -8.98 -19.30 18.24
C GLY A 163 -7.76 -19.14 19.17
N ASN A 164 -6.70 -19.93 18.99
CA ASN A 164 -5.51 -19.92 19.84
C ASN A 164 -4.41 -19.09 19.18
N LEU A 165 -4.50 -17.76 19.32
CA LEU A 165 -3.53 -16.83 18.73
C LEU A 165 -2.30 -16.67 19.62
N LYS A 166 -1.13 -16.47 18.99
CA LYS A 166 0.15 -16.19 19.64
C LYS A 166 0.65 -14.81 19.28
N GLY A 167 1.29 -14.14 20.26
CA GLY A 167 1.97 -12.88 20.03
C GLY A 167 3.11 -12.98 19.01
N ILE A 168 3.37 -11.91 18.29
CA ILE A 168 4.37 -11.85 17.23
C ILE A 168 5.06 -10.48 17.17
N ASP A 169 6.22 -10.43 16.51
CA ASP A 169 6.83 -9.17 16.10
C ASP A 169 6.35 -8.80 14.69
N VAL A 170 5.90 -7.54 14.51
CA VAL A 170 5.34 -7.07 13.25
C VAL A 170 5.71 -5.62 12.94
N ASP A 171 6.07 -5.35 11.68
CA ASP A 171 6.26 -3.99 11.16
C ASP A 171 5.07 -3.62 10.27
N LEU A 172 4.36 -2.55 10.65
CA LEU A 172 3.19 -2.01 9.96
C LEU A 172 3.48 -0.74 9.17
N SER A 173 4.74 -0.35 9.00
CA SER A 173 5.12 0.89 8.29
C SER A 173 4.56 1.01 6.87
N ASN A 174 4.35 -0.12 6.19
CA ASN A 174 3.76 -0.20 4.85
C ASN A 174 2.27 -0.57 4.82
N ALA A 175 1.67 -0.80 5.99
CA ALA A 175 0.25 -1.16 6.15
C ALA A 175 -0.32 -0.53 7.44
N PRO A 176 -0.29 0.80 7.58
CA PRO A 176 -0.67 1.47 8.83
C PRO A 176 -2.14 1.28 9.19
N ASP A 177 -3.01 1.05 8.20
CA ASP A 177 -4.45 0.85 8.41
C ASP A 177 -4.75 -0.47 9.14
N LEU A 178 -3.82 -1.42 9.13
CA LEU A 178 -3.93 -2.66 9.90
C LEU A 178 -3.68 -2.48 11.41
N LEU A 179 -3.21 -1.31 11.86
CA LEU A 179 -2.83 -1.10 13.26
C LEU A 179 -3.97 -1.45 14.22
N ILE A 180 -5.18 -1.01 13.93
CA ILE A 180 -6.36 -1.25 14.80
C ILE A 180 -6.68 -2.76 14.83
N THR A 181 -6.70 -3.42 13.68
CA THR A 181 -6.96 -4.86 13.60
C THR A 181 -5.90 -5.66 14.35
N VAL A 182 -4.62 -5.33 14.14
CA VAL A 182 -3.51 -6.03 14.80
C VAL A 182 -3.49 -5.77 16.32
N ALA A 183 -3.86 -4.57 16.77
CA ALA A 183 -3.98 -4.26 18.21
C ALA A 183 -5.04 -5.14 18.90
N ILE A 184 -6.19 -5.38 18.24
CA ILE A 184 -7.22 -6.27 18.76
C ILE A 184 -6.74 -7.73 18.79
N LEU A 185 -6.09 -8.19 17.71
CA LEU A 185 -5.50 -9.53 17.66
C LEU A 185 -4.44 -9.72 18.77
N ALA A 186 -3.58 -8.72 18.98
CA ALA A 186 -2.56 -8.73 20.01
C ALA A 186 -3.14 -8.79 21.44
N ALA A 187 -4.23 -8.04 21.69
CA ALA A 187 -4.90 -8.03 22.99
C ALA A 187 -5.53 -9.38 23.38
N LEU A 188 -5.81 -10.24 22.39
CA LEU A 188 -6.45 -11.55 22.56
C LEU A 188 -5.50 -12.72 22.30
N ALA A 189 -4.27 -12.46 21.94
CA ALA A 189 -3.23 -13.47 21.72
C ALA A 189 -2.51 -13.84 23.02
N ASP A 190 -2.02 -15.06 23.09
CA ASP A 190 -1.12 -15.50 24.16
C ASP A 190 0.30 -14.99 23.90
N GLY A 191 0.91 -14.38 24.91
CA GLY A 191 2.24 -13.77 24.83
C GLY A 191 2.20 -12.28 24.47
N THR A 192 3.30 -11.77 23.92
CA THR A 192 3.49 -10.34 23.62
C THR A 192 3.55 -10.13 22.10
N THR A 193 2.89 -9.08 21.61
CA THR A 193 3.04 -8.58 20.24
C THR A 193 3.77 -7.23 20.28
N ASN A 194 4.83 -7.08 19.48
CA ASN A 194 5.65 -5.87 19.36
C ASN A 194 5.52 -5.27 17.95
#